data_102a9d42edacd8f51edec74a61f88c30
#
_entry.id   102a9d42edacd8f51edec74a61f88c30
#
_cell.length_a   1.000
_cell.length_b   1.000
_cell.length_c   1.000
_cell.angle_alpha   90.00
_cell.angle_beta   90.00
_cell.angle_gamma   90.00
#
_symmetry.space_group_name_H-M   'P 1'
#
loop_
_entity.id
_entity.type
_entity.pdbx_description
1 polymer ?
#
loop_
_entity_poly.entity_id
_entity_poly.type
_entity_poly.pdbx_seq_one_letter_code
_entity_poly.pdbx_strand_id
1 'polypeptide(L)'
;MQKKDYNGALSAAQKGISSSAGDMRYYPRGDVNFAEGDKNLFWTILEGSRAGDIGNSVDGTQSYLLDLLDANTASSRNHAKTNEAARLAYYRINSSGGSVNKGIIEQFEPQNMVTYFENQLIIAEAHARAGNTTQALTALNQVRIWLNNGGQLNANFSGGTYLYSPFIAADFENGGIENQDNISAQKALLREIIEERYVSGFGMHMPFNDARRLRKADSDISVPFVMKNNSSTQRAERLPYAYDELNSNENAPEDPGIFQKTPVNQ
;
A
#
# COMPACT_ATOMS: atom_id res chain seq x y z
N MET A 1 -4.63 -13.33 7.68
CA MET A 1 -3.29 -12.74 7.45
C MET A 1 -2.56 -12.41 8.76
N GLN A 2 -3.05 -11.54 9.61
CA GLN A 2 -2.34 -11.11 10.85
C GLN A 2 -1.97 -12.25 11.80
N LYS A 3 -2.85 -13.21 12.00
CA LYS A 3 -2.61 -14.42 12.82
C LYS A 3 -1.75 -15.47 12.12
N LYS A 4 -1.25 -15.19 10.90
CA LYS A 4 -0.54 -16.15 10.03
C LYS A 4 -1.35 -17.42 9.72
N ASP A 5 -2.66 -17.42 9.91
CA ASP A 5 -3.58 -18.44 9.43
C ASP A 5 -3.90 -18.17 7.95
N TYR A 6 -3.04 -18.64 7.07
CA TYR A 6 -3.17 -18.40 5.63
C TYR A 6 -4.29 -19.21 5.00
N ASN A 7 -4.60 -20.39 5.53
CA ASN A 7 -5.73 -21.21 5.05
C ASN A 7 -7.07 -20.56 5.41
N GLY A 8 -7.22 -20.08 6.63
CA GLY A 8 -8.39 -19.32 7.05
C GLY A 8 -8.55 -18.02 6.27
N ALA A 9 -7.42 -17.31 6.01
CA ALA A 9 -7.44 -16.10 5.20
C ALA A 9 -7.88 -16.39 3.75
N LEU A 10 -7.35 -17.45 3.13
CA LEU A 10 -7.76 -17.88 1.79
C LEU A 10 -9.26 -18.21 1.72
N SER A 11 -9.73 -19.03 2.66
CA SER A 11 -11.15 -19.41 2.73
C SER A 11 -12.09 -18.21 2.90
N ALA A 12 -11.67 -17.19 3.66
CA ALA A 12 -12.43 -15.95 3.82
C ALA A 12 -12.38 -15.10 2.54
N ALA A 13 -11.20 -14.94 1.95
CA ALA A 13 -11.00 -14.11 0.76
C ALA A 13 -11.72 -14.67 -0.49
N GLN A 14 -11.82 -15.99 -0.61
CA GLN A 14 -12.61 -16.64 -1.69
C GLN A 14 -14.10 -16.32 -1.64
N LYS A 15 -14.61 -15.84 -0.50
CA LYS A 15 -15.99 -15.37 -0.32
C LYS A 15 -16.10 -13.84 -0.37
N GLY A 16 -14.98 -13.17 -0.56
CA GLY A 16 -14.87 -11.72 -0.56
C GLY A 16 -15.27 -11.06 -1.88
N ILE A 17 -14.80 -9.83 -2.08
CA ILE A 17 -15.09 -9.03 -3.27
C ILE A 17 -14.49 -9.68 -4.52
N SER A 18 -15.32 -10.04 -5.48
CA SER A 18 -14.92 -10.75 -6.71
C SER A 18 -14.66 -9.82 -7.90
N SER A 19 -15.00 -8.55 -7.81
CA SER A 19 -14.72 -7.53 -8.83
C SER A 19 -14.66 -6.14 -8.22
N SER A 20 -13.98 -5.20 -8.89
CA SER A 20 -13.86 -3.80 -8.43
C SER A 20 -15.18 -3.05 -8.36
N ALA A 21 -16.25 -3.54 -9.00
CA ALA A 21 -17.59 -2.98 -8.83
C ALA A 21 -18.15 -3.19 -7.41
N GLY A 22 -17.59 -4.12 -6.64
CA GLY A 22 -17.94 -4.37 -5.24
C GLY A 22 -17.09 -3.60 -4.23
N ASP A 23 -16.18 -2.73 -4.69
CA ASP A 23 -15.31 -1.98 -3.79
C ASP A 23 -16.11 -1.05 -2.88
N MET A 24 -15.81 -1.12 -1.59
CA MET A 24 -16.31 -0.16 -0.61
C MET A 24 -15.35 1.02 -0.54
N ARG A 25 -15.84 2.20 -0.86
CA ARG A 25 -15.08 3.46 -0.82
C ARG A 25 -15.82 4.50 0.00
N TYR A 26 -15.08 5.31 0.72
CA TYR A 26 -15.59 6.52 1.32
C TYR A 26 -15.49 7.66 0.29
N TYR A 27 -16.60 8.35 0.06
CA TYR A 27 -16.71 9.49 -0.86
C TYR A 27 -16.86 10.79 -0.07
N PRO A 28 -15.81 11.62 0.01
CA PRO A 28 -15.93 12.93 0.63
C PRO A 28 -17.03 13.77 -0.03
N ARG A 29 -17.78 14.50 0.78
CA ARG A 29 -18.95 15.29 0.32
C ARG A 29 -18.95 16.72 0.85
N GLY A 30 -17.81 17.20 1.31
CA GLY A 30 -17.67 18.52 1.90
C GLY A 30 -17.84 19.64 0.87
N ASP A 31 -18.16 20.83 1.35
CA ASP A 31 -18.16 22.04 0.56
C ASP A 31 -16.72 22.53 0.36
N VAL A 32 -16.36 22.93 -0.85
CA VAL A 32 -15.07 23.51 -1.19
C VAL A 32 -14.74 24.78 -0.39
N ASN A 33 -15.77 25.50 0.05
CA ASN A 33 -15.63 26.76 0.79
C ASN A 33 -15.40 26.56 2.30
N PHE A 34 -15.58 25.36 2.81
CA PHE A 34 -15.35 25.09 4.24
C PHE A 34 -14.03 24.33 4.44
N ALA A 35 -13.09 24.96 5.16
CA ALA A 35 -11.79 24.35 5.47
C ALA A 35 -11.93 23.02 6.23
N GLU A 36 -12.94 22.90 7.07
CA GLU A 36 -13.21 21.74 7.93
C GLU A 36 -14.29 20.80 7.36
N GLY A 37 -14.62 20.95 6.08
CA GLY A 37 -15.62 20.08 5.46
C GLY A 37 -15.17 18.64 5.33
N ASP A 38 -16.11 17.78 4.97
CA ASP A 38 -15.91 16.37 4.70
C ASP A 38 -15.06 16.20 3.42
N LYS A 39 -13.75 16.12 3.60
CA LYS A 39 -12.75 16.07 2.55
C LYS A 39 -11.90 14.80 2.65
N ASN A 40 -11.15 14.52 1.60
CA ASN A 40 -10.16 13.45 1.60
C ASN A 40 -9.17 13.65 2.76
N LEU A 41 -8.92 12.60 3.53
CA LEU A 41 -8.04 12.67 4.69
C LEU A 41 -6.59 12.99 4.30
N PHE A 42 -6.10 12.49 3.17
CA PHE A 42 -4.77 12.82 2.67
C PHE A 42 -4.67 14.29 2.27
N TRP A 43 -5.71 14.84 1.64
CA TRP A 43 -5.76 16.26 1.36
C TRP A 43 -5.64 17.09 2.65
N THR A 44 -6.45 16.76 3.66
CA THR A 44 -6.46 17.47 4.96
C THR A 44 -5.09 17.45 5.65
N ILE A 45 -4.37 16.33 5.57
CA ILE A 45 -3.09 16.14 6.27
C ILE A 45 -1.91 16.62 5.43
N LEU A 46 -1.91 16.34 4.13
CA LEU A 46 -0.71 16.40 3.29
C LEU A 46 -0.66 17.64 2.38
N GLU A 47 -1.76 18.35 2.18
CA GLU A 47 -1.72 19.60 1.41
C GLU A 47 -0.98 20.73 2.13
N GLY A 48 -1.04 20.72 3.46
CA GLY A 48 -0.43 21.74 4.31
C GLY A 48 1.00 21.40 4.74
N SER A 49 1.25 21.57 6.04
CA SER A 49 2.56 21.41 6.67
C SER A 49 3.16 20.00 6.59
N ARG A 50 2.37 18.99 6.24
CA ARG A 50 2.76 17.59 6.13
C ARG A 50 2.94 17.13 4.67
N ALA A 51 2.92 18.06 3.71
CA ALA A 51 3.06 17.75 2.27
C ALA A 51 4.30 16.90 1.94
N GLY A 52 5.40 17.08 2.65
CA GLY A 52 6.62 16.31 2.47
C GLY A 52 6.60 14.89 3.06
N ASP A 53 5.56 14.46 3.76
CA ASP A 53 5.57 13.15 4.45
C ASP A 53 5.46 11.96 3.49
N ILE A 54 4.88 12.11 2.31
CA ILE A 54 4.90 11.08 1.26
C ILE A 54 6.20 11.16 0.43
N GLY A 55 7.03 12.19 0.66
CA GLY A 55 8.36 12.23 0.05
C GLY A 55 8.40 12.78 -1.35
N ASN A 56 7.54 13.70 -1.71
CA ASN A 56 7.92 14.63 -2.74
C ASN A 56 8.42 15.87 -2.07
N SER A 57 9.58 15.83 -1.72
CA SER A 57 10.04 16.61 -0.66
C SER A 57 10.65 17.92 -1.11
N VAL A 58 10.32 18.88 -0.35
CA VAL A 58 11.12 20.11 -0.19
C VAL A 58 12.59 19.77 0.13
N ASP A 59 12.87 18.59 0.69
CA ASP A 59 14.19 18.13 1.10
C ASP A 59 14.83 17.10 0.15
N GLY A 60 14.18 16.75 -0.96
CA GLY A 60 14.71 15.83 -1.98
C GLY A 60 14.62 14.34 -1.63
N THR A 61 14.05 13.96 -0.49
CA THR A 61 13.90 12.54 -0.14
C THR A 61 12.60 11.96 -0.71
N GLN A 62 12.67 10.79 -1.31
CA GLN A 62 11.49 10.04 -1.73
C GLN A 62 11.08 9.04 -0.65
N SER A 63 9.77 8.79 -0.53
CA SER A 63 9.28 7.66 0.25
C SER A 63 9.55 6.36 -0.52
N TYR A 64 9.60 5.24 0.19
CA TYR A 64 9.71 3.93 -0.45
C TYR A 64 8.58 3.66 -1.45
N LEU A 65 7.38 4.22 -1.22
CA LEU A 65 6.27 4.22 -2.17
C LEU A 65 6.66 4.77 -3.54
N LEU A 66 7.28 5.96 -3.55
CA LEU A 66 7.71 6.59 -4.80
C LEU A 66 8.93 5.90 -5.39
N ASP A 67 9.83 5.37 -4.55
CA ASP A 67 11.00 4.60 -5.00
C ASP A 67 10.59 3.32 -5.75
N LEU A 68 9.52 2.65 -5.33
CA LEU A 68 9.00 1.48 -6.06
C LEU A 68 8.43 1.84 -7.43
N LEU A 69 7.89 3.05 -7.58
CA LEU A 69 7.21 3.50 -8.80
C LEU A 69 8.13 4.24 -9.77
N ASP A 70 9.24 4.81 -9.29
CA ASP A 70 10.16 5.58 -10.12
C ASP A 70 11.21 4.66 -10.76
N ALA A 71 11.15 4.52 -12.09
CA ALA A 71 12.05 3.69 -12.88
C ALA A 71 13.55 4.01 -12.71
N ASN A 72 13.88 5.18 -12.15
CA ASN A 72 15.26 5.62 -11.96
C ASN A 72 15.85 5.23 -10.60
N THR A 73 15.09 4.59 -9.73
CA THR A 73 15.57 4.18 -8.40
C THR A 73 16.00 2.72 -8.38
N ALA A 74 16.90 2.40 -7.46
CA ALA A 74 17.38 1.02 -7.28
C ALA A 74 16.29 0.07 -6.70
N SER A 75 15.29 0.62 -6.04
CA SER A 75 14.17 -0.16 -5.47
C SER A 75 13.13 -0.55 -6.53
N SER A 76 13.07 0.19 -7.62
CA SER A 76 12.15 -0.09 -8.71
C SER A 76 12.61 -1.34 -9.49
N ARG A 77 11.69 -2.26 -9.68
CA ARG A 77 11.83 -3.37 -10.64
C ARG A 77 11.05 -3.08 -11.92
N ASN A 78 11.03 -1.79 -12.29
CA ASN A 78 10.37 -1.34 -13.49
C ASN A 78 11.09 -1.86 -14.73
N HIS A 79 10.39 -2.53 -15.62
CA HIS A 79 10.93 -3.26 -16.77
C HIS A 79 9.88 -3.32 -17.90
N ALA A 80 10.17 -4.07 -18.98
CA ALA A 80 9.31 -4.16 -20.16
C ALA A 80 7.85 -4.62 -19.89
N LYS A 81 7.60 -5.27 -18.76
CA LYS A 81 6.27 -5.74 -18.35
C LYS A 81 5.51 -4.76 -17.46
N THR A 82 6.16 -3.68 -16.98
CA THR A 82 5.57 -2.75 -16.05
C THR A 82 6.01 -1.33 -16.39
N ASN A 83 5.05 -0.41 -16.44
CA ASN A 83 5.30 1.03 -16.55
C ASN A 83 4.40 1.74 -15.55
N GLU A 84 5.02 2.39 -14.58
CA GLU A 84 4.36 3.04 -13.43
C GLU A 84 4.21 4.56 -13.60
N ALA A 85 4.47 5.13 -14.77
CA ALA A 85 4.56 6.59 -14.92
C ALA A 85 3.27 7.32 -14.48
N ALA A 86 2.09 6.82 -14.86
CA ALA A 86 0.82 7.43 -14.45
C ALA A 86 0.55 7.25 -12.96
N ARG A 87 0.89 6.08 -12.40
CA ARG A 87 0.71 5.78 -10.97
C ARG A 87 1.70 6.56 -10.10
N LEU A 88 2.93 6.72 -10.55
CA LEU A 88 3.90 7.61 -9.93
C LEU A 88 3.38 9.05 -9.88
N ALA A 89 2.85 9.56 -10.99
CA ALA A 89 2.27 10.89 -11.05
C ALA A 89 1.05 11.04 -10.13
N TYR A 90 0.21 10.01 -10.01
CA TYR A 90 -0.95 9.99 -9.11
C TYR A 90 -0.55 10.13 -7.63
N TYR A 91 0.55 9.48 -7.20
CA TYR A 91 1.03 9.55 -5.83
C TYR A 91 1.95 10.73 -5.55
N ARG A 92 2.63 11.26 -6.57
CA ARG A 92 3.63 12.33 -6.37
C ARG A 92 2.95 13.65 -6.01
N ILE A 93 3.24 14.15 -4.82
CA ILE A 93 2.75 15.44 -4.33
C ILE A 93 3.80 16.50 -4.65
N ASN A 94 3.45 17.55 -5.37
CA ASN A 94 4.34 18.67 -5.61
C ASN A 94 4.41 19.56 -4.37
N SER A 95 5.62 19.76 -3.88
CA SER A 95 5.93 20.43 -2.61
C SER A 95 5.90 21.94 -2.61
N SER A 96 5.70 22.56 -3.76
CA SER A 96 5.68 24.02 -3.85
C SER A 96 4.29 24.56 -3.56
N GLY A 97 4.01 24.78 -2.31
CA GLY A 97 2.83 25.43 -1.73
C GLY A 97 1.72 25.88 -2.70
N GLY A 98 0.63 25.15 -2.77
CA GLY A 98 -0.54 25.49 -3.54
C GLY A 98 -0.71 24.78 -4.88
N SER A 99 0.22 23.95 -5.30
CA SER A 99 0.05 23.06 -6.43
C SER A 99 -0.42 21.68 -5.94
N VAL A 100 -1.70 21.55 -5.78
CA VAL A 100 -2.34 20.31 -5.38
C VAL A 100 -2.15 19.29 -6.50
N ASN A 101 -1.55 18.15 -6.18
CA ASN A 101 -1.65 16.99 -7.02
C ASN A 101 -3.13 16.60 -7.10
N LYS A 102 -3.65 16.41 -8.29
CA LYS A 102 -5.04 15.97 -8.51
C LYS A 102 -5.21 14.45 -8.45
N GLY A 103 -4.27 13.75 -7.82
CA GLY A 103 -4.29 12.32 -7.58
C GLY A 103 -4.77 11.97 -6.17
N ILE A 104 -3.95 11.24 -5.42
CA ILE A 104 -4.32 10.72 -4.08
C ILE A 104 -4.71 11.82 -3.08
N ILE A 105 -4.18 13.03 -3.24
CA ILE A 105 -4.53 14.18 -2.39
C ILE A 105 -5.52 15.15 -3.04
N GLU A 106 -6.23 14.72 -4.09
CA GLU A 106 -7.36 15.53 -4.57
C GLU A 106 -8.39 15.69 -3.44
N GLN A 107 -8.93 16.89 -3.30
CA GLN A 107 -9.78 17.27 -2.17
C GLN A 107 -10.97 16.33 -1.94
N PHE A 108 -11.52 15.77 -3.01
CA PHE A 108 -12.66 14.86 -2.97
C PHE A 108 -12.33 13.47 -3.55
N GLU A 109 -11.05 13.11 -3.63
CA GLU A 109 -10.66 11.77 -4.07
C GLU A 109 -11.26 10.72 -3.14
N PRO A 110 -11.96 9.70 -3.68
CA PRO A 110 -12.52 8.63 -2.88
C PRO A 110 -11.43 7.83 -2.15
N GLN A 111 -11.67 7.49 -0.89
CA GLN A 111 -10.76 6.67 -0.10
C GLN A 111 -11.19 5.21 -0.08
N ASN A 112 -10.27 4.32 -0.42
CA ASN A 112 -10.51 2.89 -0.41
C ASN A 112 -10.66 2.37 1.03
N MET A 113 -11.68 1.56 1.30
CA MET A 113 -11.94 0.94 2.59
C MET A 113 -11.77 -0.59 2.53
N VAL A 114 -12.49 -1.25 1.62
CA VAL A 114 -12.37 -2.69 1.34
C VAL A 114 -12.42 -2.86 -0.18
N THR A 115 -11.46 -3.54 -0.76
CA THR A 115 -11.28 -3.53 -2.20
C THR A 115 -11.06 -4.90 -2.80
N TYR A 116 -11.39 -5.01 -4.10
CA TYR A 116 -11.11 -6.17 -4.92
C TYR A 116 -9.61 -6.49 -4.97
N PHE A 117 -8.76 -5.48 -5.21
CA PHE A 117 -7.32 -5.72 -5.33
C PHE A 117 -6.72 -6.26 -4.02
N GLU A 118 -7.13 -5.72 -2.87
CA GLU A 118 -6.70 -6.21 -1.56
C GLU A 118 -7.09 -7.67 -1.37
N ASN A 119 -8.33 -8.01 -1.73
CA ASN A 119 -8.83 -9.38 -1.67
C ASN A 119 -8.02 -10.33 -2.56
N GLN A 120 -7.72 -9.93 -3.80
CA GLN A 120 -6.88 -10.73 -4.71
C GLN A 120 -5.45 -10.90 -4.18
N LEU A 121 -4.85 -9.88 -3.57
CA LEU A 121 -3.51 -9.96 -3.00
C LEU A 121 -3.48 -10.82 -1.72
N ILE A 122 -4.57 -10.89 -0.96
CA ILE A 122 -4.71 -11.87 0.14
C ILE A 122 -4.74 -13.31 -0.42
N ILE A 123 -5.49 -13.55 -1.49
CA ILE A 123 -5.55 -14.85 -2.17
C ILE A 123 -4.16 -15.22 -2.72
N ALA A 124 -3.49 -14.27 -3.39
CA ALA A 124 -2.15 -14.47 -3.95
C ALA A 124 -1.13 -14.85 -2.87
N GLU A 125 -1.07 -14.10 -1.76
CA GLU A 125 -0.15 -14.40 -0.66
C GLU A 125 -0.45 -15.75 -0.02
N ALA A 126 -1.70 -16.06 0.24
CA ALA A 126 -2.07 -17.34 0.87
C ALA A 126 -1.64 -18.53 0.00
N HIS A 127 -1.85 -18.45 -1.32
CA HIS A 127 -1.38 -19.48 -2.25
C HIS A 127 0.15 -19.55 -2.32
N ALA A 128 0.84 -18.41 -2.39
CA ALA A 128 2.30 -18.37 -2.43
C ALA A 128 2.91 -18.99 -1.16
N ARG A 129 2.34 -18.69 0.00
CA ARG A 129 2.75 -19.28 1.29
C ARG A 129 2.54 -20.80 1.36
N ALA A 130 1.53 -21.30 0.68
CA ALA A 130 1.25 -22.75 0.57
C ALA A 130 2.08 -23.45 -0.52
N GLY A 131 2.94 -22.73 -1.25
CA GLY A 131 3.72 -23.27 -2.37
C GLY A 131 2.92 -23.43 -3.68
N ASN A 132 1.70 -22.93 -3.73
CA ASN A 132 0.82 -23.00 -4.90
C ASN A 132 1.11 -21.83 -5.85
N THR A 133 2.29 -21.82 -6.47
CA THR A 133 2.79 -20.71 -7.30
C THR A 133 1.86 -20.34 -8.46
N THR A 134 1.26 -21.33 -9.14
CA THR A 134 0.36 -21.08 -10.26
C THR A 134 -0.88 -20.29 -9.83
N GLN A 135 -1.50 -20.67 -8.72
CA GLN A 135 -2.68 -19.97 -8.19
C GLN A 135 -2.32 -18.57 -7.65
N ALA A 136 -1.15 -18.46 -7.03
CA ALA A 136 -0.63 -17.16 -6.58
C ALA A 136 -0.42 -16.19 -7.76
N LEU A 137 0.21 -16.65 -8.83
CA LEU A 137 0.39 -15.88 -10.07
C LEU A 137 -0.95 -15.50 -10.71
N THR A 138 -1.90 -16.45 -10.74
CA THR A 138 -3.23 -16.16 -11.28
C THR A 138 -3.86 -14.99 -10.53
N ALA A 139 -3.86 -15.02 -9.20
CA ALA A 139 -4.46 -13.95 -8.39
C ALA A 139 -3.70 -12.62 -8.52
N LEU A 140 -2.36 -12.64 -8.53
CA LEU A 140 -1.54 -11.46 -8.78
C LEU A 140 -1.82 -10.85 -10.16
N ASN A 141 -1.92 -11.69 -11.20
CA ASN A 141 -2.23 -11.23 -12.56
C ASN A 141 -3.65 -10.67 -12.69
N GLN A 142 -4.61 -11.06 -11.87
CA GLN A 142 -5.92 -10.38 -11.81
C GLN A 142 -5.78 -8.94 -11.33
N VAL A 143 -4.89 -8.66 -10.39
CA VAL A 143 -4.58 -7.28 -9.97
C VAL A 143 -3.91 -6.51 -11.11
N ARG A 144 -2.98 -7.13 -11.85
CA ARG A 144 -2.33 -6.50 -13.01
C ARG A 144 -3.32 -6.18 -14.14
N ILE A 145 -4.31 -7.06 -14.38
CA ILE A 145 -5.41 -6.76 -15.31
C ILE A 145 -6.22 -5.56 -14.83
N TRP A 146 -6.56 -5.50 -13.54
CA TRP A 146 -7.24 -4.36 -12.95
C TRP A 146 -6.44 -3.06 -13.11
N LEU A 147 -5.14 -3.08 -12.83
CA LEU A 147 -4.22 -1.95 -13.02
C LEU A 147 -4.15 -1.52 -14.49
N ASN A 148 -4.09 -2.48 -15.41
CA ASN A 148 -4.03 -2.21 -16.86
C ASN A 148 -5.34 -1.65 -17.43
N ASN A 149 -6.43 -1.72 -16.64
CA ASN A 149 -7.71 -1.06 -16.90
C ASN A 149 -7.88 0.27 -16.13
N GLY A 150 -6.77 0.84 -15.65
CA GLY A 150 -6.75 2.11 -14.92
C GLY A 150 -6.64 1.97 -13.39
N GLY A 151 -6.94 0.79 -12.83
CA GLY A 151 -6.79 0.56 -11.39
C GLY A 151 -7.52 1.59 -10.53
N GLN A 152 -6.76 2.23 -9.64
CA GLN A 152 -7.25 3.31 -8.77
C GLN A 152 -7.10 4.72 -9.38
N LEU A 153 -6.53 4.83 -10.59
CA LEU A 153 -6.30 6.14 -11.20
C LEU A 153 -7.63 6.86 -11.48
N ASN A 154 -7.74 8.08 -11.01
CA ASN A 154 -8.86 8.94 -11.34
C ASN A 154 -8.75 9.51 -12.77
N ALA A 155 -9.76 10.26 -13.21
CA ALA A 155 -9.83 10.80 -14.58
C ALA A 155 -8.64 11.69 -14.97
N ASN A 156 -7.94 12.31 -14.02
CA ASN A 156 -6.78 13.15 -14.31
C ASN A 156 -5.54 12.32 -14.72
N PHE A 157 -5.47 11.05 -14.34
CA PHE A 157 -4.30 10.18 -14.54
C PHE A 157 -4.59 8.94 -15.37
N SER A 158 -5.85 8.51 -15.50
CA SER A 158 -6.23 7.29 -16.23
C SER A 158 -5.94 7.35 -17.74
N GLY A 159 -5.75 8.55 -18.31
CA GLY A 159 -5.25 8.74 -19.68
C GLY A 159 -3.74 8.79 -19.81
N GLY A 160 -2.99 8.62 -18.72
CA GLY A 160 -1.53 8.64 -18.73
C GLY A 160 -0.91 7.34 -19.23
N THR A 161 0.42 7.26 -19.17
CA THR A 161 1.15 6.06 -19.61
C THR A 161 1.29 5.06 -18.47
N TYR A 162 0.78 3.86 -18.67
CA TYR A 162 0.98 2.71 -17.79
C TYR A 162 0.93 1.39 -18.56
N LEU A 163 1.55 0.36 -18.01
CA LEU A 163 1.56 -1.00 -18.56
C LEU A 163 1.70 -2.00 -17.42
N TYR A 164 0.90 -3.04 -17.41
CA TYR A 164 0.96 -4.15 -16.47
C TYR A 164 0.73 -5.47 -17.20
N SER A 165 1.77 -5.92 -17.94
CA SER A 165 1.71 -7.22 -18.62
C SER A 165 1.75 -8.36 -17.59
N PRO A 166 1.09 -9.50 -17.87
CA PRO A 166 1.06 -10.63 -16.95
C PRO A 166 2.47 -11.14 -16.61
N PHE A 167 2.69 -11.45 -15.34
CA PHE A 167 3.86 -12.20 -14.90
C PHE A 167 3.72 -13.69 -15.21
N ILE A 168 4.87 -14.33 -15.43
CA ILE A 168 5.01 -15.79 -15.56
C ILE A 168 5.97 -16.31 -14.48
N ALA A 169 6.02 -17.61 -14.26
CA ALA A 169 6.87 -18.19 -13.21
C ALA A 169 8.36 -17.82 -13.40
N ALA A 170 8.84 -17.79 -14.64
CA ALA A 170 10.22 -17.45 -14.95
C ALA A 170 10.64 -16.04 -14.53
N ASP A 171 9.70 -15.12 -14.37
CA ASP A 171 9.99 -13.75 -13.90
C ASP A 171 10.51 -13.74 -12.45
N PHE A 172 10.18 -14.77 -11.67
CA PHE A 172 10.54 -14.92 -10.25
C PHE A 172 11.66 -15.93 -10.01
N GLU A 173 12.09 -16.68 -11.02
CA GLU A 173 13.25 -17.57 -10.90
C GLU A 173 14.55 -16.76 -10.82
N ASN A 174 15.64 -17.41 -10.40
CA ASN A 174 16.95 -16.76 -10.29
C ASN A 174 17.34 -16.06 -11.61
N GLY A 175 17.64 -14.77 -11.53
CA GLY A 175 17.93 -13.93 -12.70
C GLY A 175 16.70 -13.46 -13.47
N GLY A 176 15.50 -13.83 -13.04
CA GLY A 176 14.25 -13.28 -13.57
C GLY A 176 14.09 -11.80 -13.25
N ILE A 177 13.18 -11.13 -13.96
CA ILE A 177 12.98 -9.67 -13.85
C ILE A 177 12.62 -9.22 -12.44
N GLU A 178 11.94 -10.07 -11.64
CA GLU A 178 11.57 -9.80 -10.26
C GLU A 178 12.55 -10.46 -9.24
N ASN A 179 13.61 -11.11 -9.72
CA ASN A 179 14.53 -11.85 -8.84
C ASN A 179 16.00 -11.77 -9.32
N GLN A 180 16.50 -10.56 -9.47
CA GLN A 180 17.90 -10.32 -9.83
C GLN A 180 18.86 -10.50 -8.63
N ASP A 181 18.34 -10.45 -7.42
CA ASP A 181 19.07 -10.67 -6.16
C ASP A 181 19.13 -12.15 -5.75
N ASN A 182 18.58 -13.05 -6.56
CA ASN A 182 18.67 -14.51 -6.42
C ASN A 182 18.15 -15.07 -5.08
N ILE A 183 17.08 -14.48 -4.55
CA ILE A 183 16.31 -15.12 -3.46
C ILE A 183 15.49 -16.29 -4.01
N SER A 184 14.85 -17.08 -3.15
CA SER A 184 13.99 -18.16 -3.67
C SER A 184 12.82 -17.60 -4.49
N ALA A 185 12.42 -18.30 -5.56
CA ALA A 185 11.31 -17.88 -6.42
C ALA A 185 10.00 -17.59 -5.64
N GLN A 186 9.73 -18.42 -4.61
CA GLN A 186 8.60 -18.18 -3.71
C GLN A 186 8.72 -16.86 -2.96
N LYS A 187 9.91 -16.51 -2.47
CA LYS A 187 10.14 -15.24 -1.77
C LYS A 187 10.06 -14.04 -2.71
N ALA A 188 10.60 -14.18 -3.93
CA ALA A 188 10.49 -13.13 -4.94
C ALA A 188 9.03 -12.85 -5.30
N LEU A 189 8.21 -13.89 -5.49
CA LEU A 189 6.77 -13.75 -5.71
C LEU A 189 6.05 -13.15 -4.51
N LEU A 190 6.38 -13.57 -3.28
CA LEU A 190 5.82 -12.99 -2.07
C LEU A 190 6.18 -11.50 -1.93
N ARG A 191 7.42 -11.13 -2.25
CA ARG A 191 7.89 -9.74 -2.22
C ARG A 191 7.05 -8.87 -3.15
N GLU A 192 6.88 -9.28 -4.40
CA GLU A 192 6.05 -8.56 -5.37
C GLU A 192 4.59 -8.41 -4.89
N ILE A 193 3.99 -9.46 -4.35
CA ILE A 193 2.63 -9.40 -3.79
C ILE A 193 2.52 -8.39 -2.63
N ILE A 194 3.53 -8.34 -1.77
CA ILE A 194 3.57 -7.44 -0.61
C ILE A 194 3.78 -5.99 -1.06
N GLU A 195 4.70 -5.75 -2.01
CA GLU A 195 4.98 -4.43 -2.55
C GLU A 195 3.78 -3.89 -3.33
N GLU A 196 3.14 -4.71 -4.16
CA GLU A 196 1.92 -4.32 -4.85
C GLU A 196 0.80 -3.95 -3.86
N ARG A 197 0.64 -4.73 -2.78
CA ARG A 197 -0.33 -4.39 -1.74
C ARG A 197 0.03 -3.11 -0.99
N TYR A 198 1.31 -2.86 -0.76
CA TYR A 198 1.77 -1.61 -0.16
C TYR A 198 1.45 -0.40 -1.04
N VAL A 199 1.69 -0.49 -2.34
CA VAL A 199 1.46 0.61 -3.28
C VAL A 199 -0.04 0.82 -3.51
N SER A 200 -0.78 -0.23 -3.92
CA SER A 200 -2.23 -0.12 -4.18
C SER A 200 -3.04 0.18 -2.91
N GLY A 201 -2.60 -0.35 -1.78
CA GLY A 201 -3.26 -0.17 -0.49
C GLY A 201 -2.70 0.99 0.35
N PHE A 202 -1.95 1.92 -0.25
CA PHE A 202 -1.40 3.05 0.49
C PHE A 202 -2.51 3.82 1.21
N GLY A 203 -2.33 4.01 2.53
CA GLY A 203 -3.34 4.63 3.40
C GLY A 203 -4.43 3.69 3.92
N MET A 204 -4.45 2.43 3.49
CA MET A 204 -5.30 1.40 4.06
C MET A 204 -4.64 0.69 5.25
N HIS A 205 -5.40 -0.15 5.95
CA HIS A 205 -4.90 -0.87 7.13
C HIS A 205 -3.89 -1.98 6.81
N MET A 206 -3.98 -2.63 5.64
CA MET A 206 -3.15 -3.79 5.32
C MET A 206 -1.66 -3.47 5.22
N PRO A 207 -1.21 -2.41 4.54
CA PRO A 207 0.22 -2.06 4.51
C PRO A 207 0.81 -1.82 5.91
N PHE A 208 0.09 -1.14 6.78
CA PHE A 208 0.50 -0.94 8.17
C PHE A 208 0.59 -2.28 8.93
N ASN A 209 -0.36 -3.16 8.70
CA ASN A 209 -0.37 -4.49 9.29
C ASN A 209 0.79 -5.35 8.75
N ASP A 210 1.09 -5.28 7.46
CA ASP A 210 2.21 -5.99 6.85
C ASP A 210 3.54 -5.55 7.42
N ALA A 211 3.77 -4.26 7.58
CA ALA A 211 4.97 -3.72 8.21
C ALA A 211 5.21 -4.26 9.63
N ARG A 212 4.15 -4.65 10.35
CA ARG A 212 4.23 -5.20 11.71
C ARG A 212 4.42 -6.72 11.74
N ARG A 213 3.73 -7.46 10.86
CA ARG A 213 3.74 -8.92 10.84
C ARG A 213 4.90 -9.54 10.07
N LEU A 214 5.42 -8.84 9.05
CA LEU A 214 6.51 -9.32 8.19
C LEU A 214 7.86 -9.00 8.83
N ARG A 215 8.31 -9.89 9.67
CA ARG A 215 9.57 -9.77 10.44
C ARG A 215 10.27 -11.12 10.49
N LYS A 216 11.49 -11.13 11.02
CA LYS A 216 12.30 -12.34 11.20
C LYS A 216 12.48 -13.06 9.86
N ALA A 217 11.85 -14.20 9.68
CA ALA A 217 11.94 -15.00 8.45
C ALA A 217 11.41 -14.30 7.19
N ASP A 218 10.59 -13.28 7.36
CA ASP A 218 9.98 -12.50 6.26
C ASP A 218 10.62 -11.10 6.11
N SER A 219 11.74 -10.82 6.78
CA SER A 219 12.39 -9.51 6.76
C SER A 219 12.89 -9.10 5.36
N ASP A 220 13.21 -10.06 4.53
CA ASP A 220 13.70 -9.91 3.16
C ASP A 220 12.58 -9.64 2.12
N ILE A 221 11.33 -9.81 2.51
CA ILE A 221 10.16 -9.51 1.68
C ILE A 221 9.29 -8.38 2.27
N SER A 222 9.68 -7.83 3.41
CA SER A 222 8.91 -6.76 4.05
C SER A 222 9.23 -5.40 3.43
N VAL A 223 8.20 -4.56 3.31
CA VAL A 223 8.39 -3.16 2.98
C VAL A 223 9.15 -2.46 4.11
N PRO A 224 10.19 -1.68 3.82
CA PRO A 224 10.93 -0.92 4.83
C PRO A 224 10.02 0.05 5.57
N PHE A 225 10.04 -0.02 6.88
CA PHE A 225 9.34 0.96 7.72
C PHE A 225 10.34 2.05 8.13
N VAL A 226 10.45 3.09 7.32
CA VAL A 226 11.37 4.20 7.56
C VAL A 226 10.61 5.36 8.20
N MET A 227 11.07 5.81 9.37
CA MET A 227 10.60 7.05 9.98
C MET A 227 11.32 8.22 9.33
N LYS A 228 10.58 9.21 8.82
CA LYS A 228 11.15 10.36 8.10
C LYS A 228 12.29 11.06 8.85
N ASN A 229 12.21 11.13 10.17
CA ASN A 229 13.16 11.88 10.98
C ASN A 229 14.41 11.08 11.36
N ASN A 230 14.54 9.82 10.97
CA ASN A 230 15.66 8.93 11.33
C ASN A 230 16.09 9.00 12.82
N SER A 231 15.33 9.72 13.65
CA SER A 231 15.63 9.97 15.06
C SER A 231 15.19 8.83 15.98
N SER A 232 14.36 7.93 15.48
CA SER A 232 13.86 6.80 16.23
C SER A 232 14.06 5.48 15.46
N THR A 233 14.70 4.53 16.13
CA THR A 233 14.75 3.12 15.68
C THR A 233 13.47 2.36 16.01
N GLN A 234 12.55 2.99 16.73
CA GLN A 234 11.28 2.42 17.11
C GLN A 234 10.23 2.66 16.01
N ARG A 235 9.39 1.67 15.79
CA ARG A 235 8.27 1.76 14.85
C ARG A 235 6.94 1.64 15.59
N ALA A 236 5.90 2.27 15.07
CA ALA A 236 4.57 2.13 15.62
C ALA A 236 4.09 0.67 15.52
N GLU A 237 3.72 0.09 16.64
CA GLU A 237 3.28 -1.30 16.78
C GLU A 237 1.75 -1.42 16.89
N ARG A 238 1.08 -0.30 17.12
CA ARG A 238 -0.36 -0.17 17.24
C ARG A 238 -0.82 1.23 16.85
N LEU A 239 -2.10 1.38 16.59
CA LEU A 239 -2.71 2.69 16.51
C LEU A 239 -2.81 3.28 17.92
N PRO A 240 -2.67 4.62 18.09
CA PRO A 240 -2.90 5.27 19.35
C PRO A 240 -4.38 5.17 19.75
N TYR A 241 -4.66 5.25 21.04
CA TYR A 241 -6.02 5.56 21.46
C TYR A 241 -6.41 6.96 21.02
N ALA A 242 -7.68 7.17 20.69
CA ALA A 242 -8.18 8.49 20.41
C ALA A 242 -7.98 9.42 21.62
N TYR A 243 -7.57 10.67 21.37
CA TYR A 243 -7.35 11.64 22.42
C TYR A 243 -8.62 11.85 23.28
N ASP A 244 -9.78 11.92 22.62
CA ASP A 244 -11.07 12.07 23.29
C ASP A 244 -11.41 10.87 24.17
N GLU A 245 -11.05 9.65 23.74
CA GLU A 245 -11.23 8.45 24.57
C GLU A 245 -10.44 8.54 25.88
N LEU A 246 -9.18 8.95 25.79
CA LEU A 246 -8.32 9.08 26.97
C LEU A 246 -8.74 10.20 27.93
N ASN A 247 -9.36 11.26 27.41
CA ASN A 247 -9.72 12.42 28.22
C ASN A 247 -11.18 12.41 28.74
N SER A 248 -12.06 11.68 28.06
CA SER A 248 -13.50 11.75 28.34
C SER A 248 -14.07 10.44 28.90
N ASN A 249 -13.37 9.31 28.73
CA ASN A 249 -13.82 8.02 29.24
C ASN A 249 -13.05 7.64 30.50
N GLU A 250 -13.69 7.78 31.66
CA GLU A 250 -13.10 7.40 32.96
C GLU A 250 -12.76 5.90 33.07
N ASN A 251 -13.33 5.06 32.19
CA ASN A 251 -13.05 3.63 32.10
C ASN A 251 -12.06 3.28 30.99
N ALA A 252 -11.44 4.27 30.34
CA ALA A 252 -10.42 4.00 29.35
C ALA A 252 -9.27 3.19 29.99
N PRO A 253 -8.82 2.09 29.37
CA PRO A 253 -7.66 1.39 29.89
C PRO A 253 -6.41 2.27 29.78
N GLU A 254 -5.40 1.99 30.59
CA GLU A 254 -4.10 2.65 30.49
C GLU A 254 -3.55 2.54 29.05
N ASP A 255 -3.14 3.68 28.48
CA ASP A 255 -2.55 3.69 27.15
C ASP A 255 -1.17 3.04 27.19
N PRO A 256 -0.98 1.88 26.54
CA PRO A 256 0.31 1.21 26.53
C PRO A 256 1.36 1.91 25.64
N GLY A 257 0.96 2.97 24.94
CA GLY A 257 1.81 3.66 23.98
C GLY A 257 1.94 2.94 22.63
N ILE A 258 2.19 3.73 21.58
CA ILE A 258 2.21 3.23 20.19
C ILE A 258 3.34 2.26 19.89
N PHE A 259 4.40 2.22 20.68
CA PHE A 259 5.57 1.35 20.47
C PHE A 259 5.44 -0.03 21.10
N GLN A 260 4.39 -0.26 21.88
CA GLN A 260 4.19 -1.57 22.51
C GLN A 260 3.53 -2.55 21.53
N LYS A 261 4.13 -3.72 21.38
CA LYS A 261 3.60 -4.78 20.50
C LYS A 261 2.23 -5.26 20.99
N THR A 262 1.36 -5.53 20.05
CA THR A 262 0.12 -6.26 20.33
C THR A 262 0.40 -7.77 20.41
N PRO A 263 -0.44 -8.56 21.13
CA PRO A 263 -0.27 -10.01 21.23
C PRO A 263 -0.16 -10.72 19.87
N VAL A 264 -0.80 -10.19 18.84
CA VAL A 264 -0.78 -10.75 17.47
C VAL A 264 0.59 -10.55 16.78
N ASN A 265 1.37 -9.56 17.22
CA ASN A 265 2.65 -9.15 16.60
C ASN A 265 3.87 -9.43 17.50
N GLN A 266 3.72 -10.22 18.54
CA GLN A 266 4.81 -10.64 19.42
C GLN A 266 5.75 -11.65 18.79
#